data_a2d108d2881f13062a77587fb8bb9476
#
_entry.id   a2d108d2881f13062a77587fb8bb9476
#
_cell.length_a   1.000
_cell.length_b   1.000
_cell.length_c   1.000
_cell.angle_alpha   90.00
_cell.angle_beta   90.00
_cell.angle_gamma   90.00
#
_symmetry.space_group_name_H-M   'P 1'
#
loop_
_entity.id
_entity.type
_entity.pdbx_description
1 polymer ?
#
loop_
_entity_poly.entity_id
_entity_poly.type
_entity_poly.pdbx_seq_one_letter_code
_entity_poly.pdbx_strand_id
1 'polypeptide(L)'
;MTGVLYKFVLQKKVQKERRRLWWPVIVILSVFVCFHIFLSVRDIKSKQYDSLTDRFVTFPNNILYFDLNGMCGYILYHAATSLLPQPELTEEETIRIQDYLDAYPRYADNIYSVNENKNLILIIVESLNSWVIGKSFCGEEITPCLNRIVNDSNSITAVHVLPQVKDGRSSDGQFMFNTGLLPLKSGAVATRYDDVDYYSIAKALKRRNYTAVNMTVDGNNYWNQAEISVAYGYDQNIDRLGGGTSVTDSVLMERAIEKIKVQKTPFFYQLITGTSHKPYNEPYRKTKLSGATEFPEEVRNYMEVIHYTCL
;
A
#
# COMPACT_ATOMS: atom_id res chain seq x y z
N MET A 1 -14.09 -51.71 46.67
CA MET A 1 -14.98 -51.47 45.53
C MET A 1 -15.58 -50.05 45.45
N THR A 2 -15.74 -49.36 46.56
CA THR A 2 -16.36 -48.00 46.63
C THR A 2 -15.54 -46.83 46.00
N GLY A 3 -14.20 -46.91 46.07
CA GLY A 3 -13.35 -45.81 45.57
C GLY A 3 -13.26 -45.68 44.05
N VAL A 4 -13.42 -46.81 43.32
CA VAL A 4 -13.36 -46.84 41.85
C VAL A 4 -14.64 -46.27 41.23
N LEU A 5 -15.79 -46.61 41.83
CA LEU A 5 -17.09 -46.06 41.41
C LEU A 5 -17.18 -44.56 41.64
N TYR A 6 -16.65 -44.05 42.75
CA TYR A 6 -16.63 -42.61 43.05
C TYR A 6 -15.76 -41.82 42.07
N LYS A 7 -14.56 -42.32 41.72
CA LYS A 7 -13.72 -41.72 40.67
C LYS A 7 -14.40 -41.69 39.30
N PHE A 8 -15.10 -42.74 38.92
CA PHE A 8 -15.80 -42.84 37.64
C PHE A 8 -16.99 -41.87 37.55
N VAL A 9 -17.74 -41.71 38.65
CA VAL A 9 -18.85 -40.77 38.74
C VAL A 9 -18.35 -39.33 38.71
N LEU A 10 -17.26 -39.02 39.43
CA LEU A 10 -16.62 -37.69 39.36
C LEU A 10 -16.08 -37.37 37.97
N GLN A 11 -15.41 -38.30 37.30
CA GLN A 11 -14.94 -38.12 35.94
C GLN A 11 -16.08 -37.85 34.96
N LYS A 12 -17.19 -38.58 35.04
CA LYS A 12 -18.38 -38.34 34.20
C LYS A 12 -19.02 -36.98 34.50
N LYS A 13 -19.06 -36.55 35.77
CA LYS A 13 -19.60 -35.24 36.16
C LYS A 13 -18.73 -34.09 35.63
N VAL A 14 -17.41 -34.20 35.76
CA VAL A 14 -16.44 -33.23 35.24
C VAL A 14 -16.48 -33.18 33.71
N GLN A 15 -16.61 -34.31 33.01
CA GLN A 15 -16.77 -34.34 31.56
C GLN A 15 -18.10 -33.70 31.10
N LYS A 16 -19.18 -33.91 31.86
CA LYS A 16 -20.49 -33.31 31.53
C LYS A 16 -20.48 -31.80 31.75
N GLU A 17 -19.78 -31.31 32.78
CA GLU A 17 -19.62 -29.86 33.03
C GLU A 17 -18.68 -29.25 32.01
N ARG A 18 -17.58 -29.88 31.63
CA ARG A 18 -16.74 -29.43 30.52
C ARG A 18 -17.53 -29.33 29.22
N ARG A 19 -18.34 -30.32 28.85
CA ARG A 19 -19.20 -30.25 27.66
C ARG A 19 -20.20 -29.08 27.74
N ARG A 20 -20.76 -28.79 28.92
CA ARG A 20 -21.66 -27.66 29.14
C ARG A 20 -20.95 -26.31 28.95
N LEU A 21 -19.68 -26.19 29.30
CA LEU A 21 -18.88 -24.97 29.12
C LEU A 21 -18.53 -24.69 27.67
N TRP A 22 -18.37 -25.74 26.86
CA TRP A 22 -18.02 -25.57 25.44
C TRP A 22 -19.22 -25.17 24.55
N TRP A 23 -20.43 -25.48 24.93
CA TRP A 23 -21.62 -25.13 24.15
C TRP A 23 -21.77 -23.61 23.90
N PRO A 24 -21.66 -22.73 24.90
CA PRO A 24 -21.72 -21.30 24.67
C PRO A 24 -20.61 -20.81 23.75
N VAL A 25 -19.41 -21.34 23.90
CA VAL A 25 -18.26 -21.00 23.06
C VAL A 25 -18.52 -21.39 21.59
N ILE A 26 -19.02 -22.61 21.36
CA ILE A 26 -19.37 -23.07 20.01
C ILE A 26 -20.48 -22.21 19.40
N VAL A 27 -21.51 -21.88 20.18
CA VAL A 27 -22.61 -21.01 19.71
C VAL A 27 -22.08 -19.62 19.36
N ILE A 28 -21.28 -18.99 20.21
CA ILE A 28 -20.68 -17.68 19.94
C ILE A 28 -19.83 -17.71 18.67
N LEU A 29 -18.96 -18.71 18.53
CA LEU A 29 -18.15 -18.88 17.32
C LEU A 29 -19.00 -19.10 16.08
N SER A 30 -20.06 -19.91 16.17
CA SER A 30 -20.95 -20.15 15.04
C SER A 30 -21.70 -18.89 14.64
N VAL A 31 -22.21 -18.12 15.61
CA VAL A 31 -22.87 -16.81 15.35
C VAL A 31 -21.88 -15.84 14.72
N PHE A 32 -20.66 -15.77 15.23
CA PHE A 32 -19.60 -14.93 14.68
C PHE A 32 -19.30 -15.31 13.22
N VAL A 33 -19.08 -16.57 12.92
CA VAL A 33 -18.81 -17.07 11.56
C VAL A 33 -19.99 -16.79 10.62
N CYS A 34 -21.23 -17.10 11.05
CA CYS A 34 -22.43 -16.82 10.26
C CYS A 34 -22.61 -15.32 9.98
N PHE A 35 -22.34 -14.49 10.97
CA PHE A 35 -22.40 -13.02 10.82
C PHE A 35 -21.39 -12.52 9.80
N HIS A 36 -20.13 -12.99 9.87
CA HIS A 36 -19.10 -12.63 8.87
C HIS A 36 -19.41 -13.14 7.48
N ILE A 37 -19.92 -14.37 7.35
CA ILE A 37 -20.40 -14.89 6.05
C ILE A 37 -21.54 -14.02 5.50
N PHE A 38 -22.50 -13.66 6.34
CA PHE A 38 -23.62 -12.79 5.94
C PHE A 38 -23.12 -11.43 5.44
N LEU A 39 -22.21 -10.79 6.19
CA LEU A 39 -21.61 -9.51 5.80
C LEU A 39 -20.84 -9.64 4.48
N SER A 40 -20.04 -10.69 4.32
CA SER A 40 -19.27 -10.94 3.10
C SER A 40 -20.17 -11.16 1.88
N VAL A 41 -21.26 -11.93 2.02
CA VAL A 41 -22.24 -12.12 0.92
C VAL A 41 -22.94 -10.81 0.56
N ARG A 42 -23.27 -9.98 1.55
CA ARG A 42 -23.85 -8.66 1.32
C ARG A 42 -22.88 -7.75 0.58
N ASP A 43 -21.62 -7.74 0.96
CA ASP A 43 -20.57 -6.93 0.36
C ASP A 43 -20.29 -7.31 -1.10
N ILE A 44 -20.18 -8.61 -1.40
CA ILE A 44 -19.99 -9.10 -2.78
C ILE A 44 -21.13 -8.62 -3.69
N LYS A 45 -22.36 -8.56 -3.15
CA LYS A 45 -23.52 -8.07 -3.89
C LYS A 45 -23.51 -6.55 -4.08
N SER A 46 -22.97 -5.80 -3.13
CA SER A 46 -23.00 -4.33 -3.15
C SER A 46 -21.98 -3.72 -4.11
N LYS A 47 -20.92 -4.46 -4.51
CA LYS A 47 -19.78 -3.98 -5.30
C LYS A 47 -19.17 -2.67 -4.75
N GLN A 48 -19.31 -2.46 -3.48
CA GLN A 48 -18.88 -1.21 -2.83
C GLN A 48 -17.38 -1.26 -2.61
N TYR A 49 -16.69 -0.22 -3.07
CA TYR A 49 -15.28 0.01 -2.76
C TYR A 49 -15.09 0.12 -1.24
N ASP A 50 -14.00 -0.47 -0.72
CA ASP A 50 -13.72 -0.51 0.72
C ASP A 50 -14.73 -1.34 1.53
N SER A 51 -15.24 -2.42 0.94
CA SER A 51 -16.13 -3.37 1.57
C SER A 51 -15.45 -4.11 2.72
N LEU A 52 -16.23 -4.73 3.63
CA LEU A 52 -15.68 -5.57 4.70
C LEU A 52 -14.83 -6.73 4.17
N THR A 53 -15.21 -7.30 3.02
CA THR A 53 -14.45 -8.35 2.35
C THR A 53 -13.13 -7.82 1.81
N ASP A 54 -13.14 -6.64 1.21
CA ASP A 54 -11.96 -5.96 0.73
C ASP A 54 -11.00 -5.65 1.90
N ARG A 55 -11.54 -5.13 2.99
CA ARG A 55 -10.79 -4.89 4.24
C ARG A 55 -10.24 -6.16 4.88
N PHE A 56 -10.89 -7.30 4.72
CA PHE A 56 -10.41 -8.57 5.24
C PHE A 56 -9.23 -9.14 4.45
N VAL A 57 -9.18 -8.87 3.14
CA VAL A 57 -8.17 -9.44 2.23
C VAL A 57 -6.99 -8.49 1.99
N THR A 58 -7.22 -7.18 2.00
CA THR A 58 -6.27 -6.17 1.49
C THR A 58 -5.78 -5.19 2.53
N PHE A 59 -5.81 -5.53 3.80
CA PHE A 59 -5.61 -4.58 4.87
C PHE A 59 -4.19 -3.96 4.88
N PRO A 60 -4.05 -2.63 4.92
CA PRO A 60 -2.75 -1.96 4.86
C PRO A 60 -1.96 -2.01 6.17
N ASN A 61 -2.59 -2.46 7.28
CA ASN A 61 -2.01 -2.35 8.60
C ASN A 61 -2.62 -3.38 9.58
N ASN A 62 -1.77 -4.16 10.23
CA ASN A 62 -2.18 -5.19 11.18
C ASN A 62 -2.97 -4.64 12.38
N ILE A 63 -2.67 -3.44 12.85
CA ILE A 63 -3.36 -2.81 13.98
C ILE A 63 -4.79 -2.45 13.58
N LEU A 64 -4.96 -1.83 12.44
CA LEU A 64 -6.26 -1.47 11.90
C LEU A 64 -7.10 -2.73 11.59
N TYR A 65 -6.46 -3.80 11.13
CA TYR A 65 -7.11 -5.09 10.92
C TYR A 65 -7.66 -5.66 12.24
N PHE A 66 -6.84 -5.60 13.30
CA PHE A 66 -7.23 -5.99 14.63
C PHE A 66 -8.39 -5.15 15.17
N ASP A 67 -8.34 -3.84 15.01
CA ASP A 67 -9.38 -2.90 15.46
C ASP A 67 -10.74 -3.14 14.78
N LEU A 68 -10.73 -3.50 13.49
CA LEU A 68 -11.97 -3.72 12.73
C LEU A 68 -12.52 -5.14 12.84
N ASN A 69 -11.66 -6.14 12.91
CA ASN A 69 -12.05 -7.55 12.89
C ASN A 69 -11.95 -8.21 14.28
N GLY A 70 -11.41 -7.48 15.25
CA GLY A 70 -11.15 -7.96 16.59
C GLY A 70 -10.11 -9.08 16.65
N MET A 71 -9.78 -9.51 17.86
CA MET A 71 -8.80 -10.56 18.11
C MET A 71 -9.10 -11.87 17.36
N CYS A 72 -10.36 -12.29 17.33
CA CYS A 72 -10.74 -13.55 16.67
C CYS A 72 -10.53 -13.48 15.15
N GLY A 73 -10.92 -12.39 14.52
CA GLY A 73 -10.71 -12.16 13.09
C GLY A 73 -9.23 -12.11 12.74
N TYR A 74 -8.44 -11.41 13.54
CA TYR A 74 -6.99 -11.31 13.39
C TYR A 74 -6.31 -12.69 13.49
N ILE A 75 -6.62 -13.48 14.54
CA ILE A 75 -6.06 -14.83 14.72
C ILE A 75 -6.47 -15.76 13.59
N LEU A 76 -7.74 -15.72 13.15
CA LEU A 76 -8.21 -16.57 12.06
C LEU A 76 -7.54 -16.22 10.73
N TYR A 77 -7.36 -14.95 10.44
CA TYR A 77 -6.66 -14.48 9.24
C TYR A 77 -5.21 -14.96 9.24
N HIS A 78 -4.46 -14.71 10.32
CA HIS A 78 -3.07 -15.14 10.43
C HIS A 78 -2.92 -16.67 10.42
N ALA A 79 -3.81 -17.39 11.09
CA ALA A 79 -3.81 -18.85 11.03
C ALA A 79 -4.09 -19.36 9.61
N ALA A 80 -5.08 -18.78 8.93
CA ALA A 80 -5.41 -19.17 7.56
C ALA A 80 -4.24 -18.87 6.59
N THR A 81 -3.64 -17.69 6.68
CA THR A 81 -2.53 -17.29 5.80
C THR A 81 -1.24 -18.04 6.09
N SER A 82 -1.00 -18.44 7.36
CA SER A 82 0.19 -19.21 7.74
C SER A 82 0.04 -20.72 7.51
N LEU A 83 -1.18 -21.25 7.55
CA LEU A 83 -1.45 -22.68 7.35
C LEU A 83 -1.73 -23.05 5.89
N LEU A 84 -2.09 -22.09 5.06
CA LEU A 84 -2.23 -22.33 3.63
C LEU A 84 -0.82 -22.50 3.03
N PRO A 85 -0.54 -23.63 2.38
CA PRO A 85 0.74 -23.80 1.71
C PRO A 85 0.90 -22.69 0.69
N GLN A 86 2.04 -22.01 0.70
CA GLN A 86 2.41 -21.12 -0.38
C GLN A 86 2.47 -21.94 -1.67
N PRO A 87 1.87 -21.47 -2.76
CA PRO A 87 1.96 -22.18 -4.02
C PRO A 87 3.44 -22.23 -4.45
N GLU A 88 4.00 -23.42 -4.42
CA GLU A 88 5.31 -23.64 -5.05
C GLU A 88 5.15 -23.57 -6.56
N LEU A 89 6.13 -22.96 -7.23
CA LEU A 89 6.17 -22.97 -8.68
C LEU A 89 6.37 -24.41 -9.18
N THR A 90 5.53 -24.81 -10.11
CA THR A 90 5.76 -26.06 -10.83
C THR A 90 7.01 -25.95 -11.72
N GLU A 91 7.59 -27.06 -12.08
CA GLU A 91 8.74 -27.10 -13.01
C GLU A 91 8.39 -26.41 -14.35
N GLU A 92 7.17 -26.64 -14.86
CA GLU A 92 6.68 -25.97 -16.08
C GLU A 92 6.60 -24.45 -15.92
N GLU A 93 6.08 -23.94 -14.79
CA GLU A 93 6.02 -22.50 -14.52
C GLU A 93 7.41 -21.90 -14.38
N THR A 94 8.33 -22.62 -13.74
CA THR A 94 9.73 -22.18 -13.60
C THR A 94 10.40 -22.06 -14.99
N ILE A 95 10.23 -23.05 -15.85
CA ILE A 95 10.74 -23.01 -17.22
C ILE A 95 10.13 -21.85 -18.00
N ARG A 96 8.82 -21.66 -17.94
CA ARG A 96 8.14 -20.54 -18.62
C ARG A 96 8.64 -19.17 -18.17
N ILE A 97 8.90 -19.02 -16.86
CA ILE A 97 9.48 -17.78 -16.31
C ILE A 97 10.91 -17.61 -16.86
N GLN A 98 11.72 -18.66 -16.87
CA GLN A 98 13.08 -18.60 -17.38
C GLN A 98 13.10 -18.26 -18.87
N ASP A 99 12.28 -18.93 -19.67
CA ASP A 99 12.14 -18.66 -21.12
C ASP A 99 11.73 -17.20 -21.39
N TYR A 100 10.79 -16.67 -20.57
CA TYR A 100 10.38 -15.28 -20.66
C TYR A 100 11.55 -14.32 -20.34
N LEU A 101 12.28 -14.59 -19.25
CA LEU A 101 13.43 -13.77 -18.85
C LEU A 101 14.56 -13.81 -19.89
N ASP A 102 14.79 -14.96 -20.53
CA ASP A 102 15.82 -15.13 -21.55
C ASP A 102 15.41 -14.49 -22.89
N ALA A 103 14.12 -14.54 -23.22
CA ALA A 103 13.55 -13.87 -24.39
C ALA A 103 13.42 -12.35 -24.22
N TYR A 104 13.41 -11.84 -22.97
CA TYR A 104 13.25 -10.42 -22.70
C TYR A 104 14.51 -9.67 -23.16
N PRO A 105 14.38 -8.71 -24.08
CA PRO A 105 15.54 -7.99 -24.56
C PRO A 105 16.22 -7.27 -23.40
N ARG A 106 17.44 -7.65 -23.11
CA ARG A 106 18.28 -6.92 -22.15
C ARG A 106 18.67 -5.60 -22.82
N TYR A 107 17.89 -4.56 -22.59
CA TYR A 107 18.19 -3.21 -23.08
C TYR A 107 19.47 -2.61 -22.47
N ALA A 108 20.19 -3.40 -21.64
CA ALA A 108 21.37 -2.95 -20.92
C ALA A 108 22.47 -2.36 -21.84
N ASP A 109 22.56 -2.83 -23.08
CA ASP A 109 23.59 -2.40 -24.02
C ASP A 109 23.28 -1.06 -24.71
N ASN A 110 22.02 -0.58 -24.61
CA ASN A 110 21.56 0.65 -25.26
C ASN A 110 21.06 1.72 -24.27
N ILE A 111 21.07 1.44 -22.97
CA ILE A 111 20.74 2.47 -21.98
C ILE A 111 22.00 3.29 -21.75
N TYR A 112 22.07 4.41 -22.43
CA TYR A 112 23.11 5.39 -22.22
C TYR A 112 23.10 5.81 -20.75
N SER A 113 24.23 5.69 -20.08
CA SER A 113 24.46 6.23 -18.75
C SER A 113 24.58 7.77 -18.84
N VAL A 114 23.60 8.42 -19.47
CA VAL A 114 23.58 9.88 -19.69
C VAL A 114 23.61 10.66 -18.38
N ASN A 115 23.33 9.96 -17.27
CA ASN A 115 23.11 10.57 -15.96
C ASN A 115 23.98 9.98 -14.85
N GLU A 116 25.18 9.54 -15.16
CA GLU A 116 26.13 9.13 -14.13
C GLU A 116 26.33 10.27 -13.10
N ASN A 117 26.28 9.92 -11.82
CA ASN A 117 26.37 10.85 -10.69
C ASN A 117 25.28 11.90 -10.56
N LYS A 118 24.14 11.76 -11.25
CA LYS A 118 22.96 12.61 -11.03
C LYS A 118 22.14 12.07 -9.87
N ASN A 119 21.52 12.97 -9.13
CA ASN A 119 20.56 12.60 -8.09
C ASN A 119 19.27 12.11 -8.71
N LEU A 120 18.60 11.18 -8.02
CA LEU A 120 17.30 10.65 -8.41
C LEU A 120 16.26 10.97 -7.34
N ILE A 121 15.14 11.54 -7.77
CA ILE A 121 13.95 11.75 -6.93
C ILE A 121 12.78 11.07 -7.62
N LEU A 122 12.16 10.11 -6.96
CA LEU A 122 10.93 9.44 -7.36
C LEU A 122 9.79 9.99 -6.50
N ILE A 123 8.81 10.63 -7.12
CA ILE A 123 7.61 11.11 -6.42
C ILE A 123 6.43 10.25 -6.84
N ILE A 124 5.84 9.53 -5.89
CA ILE A 124 4.61 8.78 -6.09
C ILE A 124 3.47 9.67 -5.59
N VAL A 125 2.68 10.20 -6.53
CA VAL A 125 1.56 11.08 -6.23
C VAL A 125 0.30 10.25 -6.02
N GLU A 126 -0.20 10.26 -4.78
CA GLU A 126 -1.39 9.52 -4.39
C GLU A 126 -2.62 9.96 -5.22
N SER A 127 -3.41 9.00 -5.68
CA SER A 127 -4.69 9.21 -6.36
C SER A 127 -4.66 10.11 -7.60
N LEU A 128 -3.49 10.41 -8.18
CA LEU A 128 -3.38 11.26 -9.36
C LEU A 128 -3.95 10.54 -10.60
N ASN A 129 -4.95 11.15 -11.20
CA ASN A 129 -5.55 10.70 -12.45
C ASN A 129 -5.10 11.58 -13.63
N SER A 130 -4.80 10.97 -14.76
CA SER A 130 -4.30 11.68 -15.95
C SER A 130 -5.27 12.73 -16.51
N TRP A 131 -6.58 12.60 -16.27
CA TRP A 131 -7.58 13.53 -16.80
C TRP A 131 -7.46 14.96 -16.25
N VAL A 132 -6.84 15.15 -15.07
CA VAL A 132 -6.67 16.50 -14.47
C VAL A 132 -5.49 17.26 -15.05
N ILE A 133 -4.53 16.56 -15.68
CA ILE A 133 -3.32 17.16 -16.23
C ILE A 133 -3.66 18.02 -17.47
N GLY A 134 -3.19 19.25 -17.49
CA GLY A 134 -3.48 20.19 -18.57
C GLY A 134 -4.91 20.74 -18.56
N LYS A 135 -5.69 20.53 -17.49
CA LYS A 135 -7.07 21.01 -17.37
C LYS A 135 -7.17 22.24 -16.49
N SER A 136 -8.11 23.11 -16.87
CA SER A 136 -8.48 24.30 -16.12
C SER A 136 -10.00 24.37 -15.99
N PHE A 137 -10.49 24.79 -14.83
CA PHE A 137 -11.89 25.08 -14.56
C PHE A 137 -12.01 26.36 -13.78
N CYS A 138 -13.07 27.14 -14.02
CA CYS A 138 -13.28 28.45 -13.39
C CYS A 138 -12.08 29.41 -13.50
N GLY A 139 -11.28 29.28 -14.56
CA GLY A 139 -10.09 30.11 -14.81
C GLY A 139 -8.88 29.74 -13.94
N GLU A 140 -8.84 28.54 -13.38
CA GLU A 140 -7.72 28.02 -12.58
C GLU A 140 -7.28 26.65 -13.08
N GLU A 141 -5.97 26.44 -13.21
CA GLU A 141 -5.40 25.14 -13.58
C GLU A 141 -5.51 24.17 -12.41
N ILE A 142 -5.88 22.89 -12.67
CA ILE A 142 -5.93 21.87 -11.59
C ILE A 142 -4.51 21.49 -11.15
N THR A 143 -3.57 21.37 -12.09
CA THR A 143 -2.21 20.86 -11.82
C THR A 143 -1.13 21.80 -12.36
N PRO A 144 -1.00 23.04 -11.83
CA PRO A 144 -0.15 24.06 -12.45
C PRO A 144 1.33 23.66 -12.51
N CYS A 145 1.88 23.04 -11.46
CA CYS A 145 3.27 22.59 -11.46
C CYS A 145 3.51 21.41 -12.39
N LEU A 146 2.61 20.42 -12.41
CA LEU A 146 2.72 19.28 -13.34
C LEU A 146 2.57 19.75 -14.79
N ASN A 147 1.67 20.69 -15.06
CA ASN A 147 1.49 21.24 -16.40
C ASN A 147 2.80 21.91 -16.91
N ARG A 148 3.51 22.62 -16.04
CA ARG A 148 4.84 23.17 -16.38
C ARG A 148 5.85 22.08 -16.69
N ILE A 149 5.90 21.01 -15.85
CA ILE A 149 6.83 19.87 -16.06
C ILE A 149 6.50 19.15 -17.37
N VAL A 150 5.24 18.85 -17.62
CA VAL A 150 4.80 18.14 -18.84
C VAL A 150 5.13 18.93 -20.12
N ASN A 151 5.10 20.26 -20.04
CA ASN A 151 5.39 21.15 -21.17
C ASN A 151 6.87 21.56 -21.27
N ASP A 152 7.73 21.14 -20.34
CA ASP A 152 9.16 21.42 -20.38
C ASP A 152 9.86 20.55 -21.45
N SER A 153 10.71 21.14 -22.26
CA SER A 153 11.44 20.46 -23.34
C SER A 153 12.41 19.38 -22.86
N ASN A 154 12.78 19.41 -21.58
CA ASN A 154 13.65 18.40 -20.95
C ASN A 154 12.84 17.27 -20.28
N SER A 155 11.53 17.30 -20.38
CA SER A 155 10.65 16.28 -19.78
C SER A 155 10.31 15.16 -20.77
N ILE A 156 10.21 13.95 -20.24
CA ILE A 156 9.64 12.81 -20.96
C ILE A 156 8.30 12.49 -20.30
N THR A 157 7.23 12.53 -21.07
CA THR A 157 5.87 12.31 -20.57
C THR A 157 5.24 11.08 -21.20
N ALA A 158 4.69 10.19 -20.38
CA ALA A 158 3.88 9.06 -20.81
C ALA A 158 2.43 9.27 -20.35
N VAL A 159 1.53 9.54 -21.31
CA VAL A 159 0.12 9.91 -21.01
C VAL A 159 -0.86 8.73 -21.12
N HIS A 160 -0.44 7.62 -21.71
CA HIS A 160 -1.26 6.42 -21.90
C HIS A 160 -0.76 5.25 -21.05
N VAL A 161 -0.62 5.48 -19.74
CA VAL A 161 -0.21 4.46 -18.78
C VAL A 161 -1.44 3.87 -18.12
N LEU A 162 -1.61 2.54 -18.28
CA LEU A 162 -2.66 1.80 -17.59
C LEU A 162 -2.13 1.35 -16.23
N PRO A 163 -2.87 1.61 -15.13
CA PRO A 163 -2.45 1.17 -13.81
C PRO A 163 -2.43 -0.35 -13.73
N GLN A 164 -1.35 -0.89 -13.17
CA GLN A 164 -1.19 -2.33 -12.92
C GLN A 164 -1.34 -2.70 -11.45
N VAL A 165 -1.64 -1.71 -10.60
CA VAL A 165 -1.90 -1.92 -9.17
C VAL A 165 -3.12 -2.83 -8.96
N LYS A 166 -3.08 -3.62 -7.89
CA LYS A 166 -4.11 -4.55 -7.47
C LYS A 166 -4.55 -4.20 -6.03
N ASP A 167 -4.72 -5.21 -5.21
CA ASP A 167 -5.18 -5.06 -3.83
C ASP A 167 -4.21 -4.24 -2.95
N GLY A 168 -2.93 -4.23 -3.27
CA GLY A 168 -1.91 -3.43 -2.58
C GLY A 168 -1.92 -1.93 -2.94
N ARG A 169 -2.69 -1.51 -3.94
CA ARG A 169 -2.93 -0.08 -4.27
C ARG A 169 -1.61 0.71 -4.38
N SER A 170 -1.41 1.73 -3.54
CA SER A 170 -0.19 2.56 -3.55
C SER A 170 1.07 1.76 -3.23
N SER A 171 0.98 0.73 -2.37
CA SER A 171 2.13 -0.14 -2.09
C SER A 171 2.52 -1.03 -3.28
N ASP A 172 1.55 -1.41 -4.12
CA ASP A 172 1.83 -2.10 -5.38
C ASP A 172 2.56 -1.17 -6.37
N GLY A 173 2.18 0.11 -6.40
CA GLY A 173 2.89 1.13 -7.17
C GLY A 173 4.35 1.23 -6.72
N GLN A 174 4.59 1.33 -5.42
CA GLN A 174 5.95 1.32 -4.86
C GLN A 174 6.71 0.04 -5.24
N PHE A 175 6.06 -1.12 -5.11
CA PHE A 175 6.65 -2.42 -5.44
C PHE A 175 7.13 -2.46 -6.90
N MET A 176 6.26 -2.08 -7.83
CA MET A 176 6.59 -2.07 -9.25
C MET A 176 7.75 -1.13 -9.59
N PHE A 177 7.76 0.09 -9.04
CA PHE A 177 8.85 1.03 -9.28
C PHE A 177 10.15 0.61 -8.65
N ASN A 178 10.12 -0.01 -7.47
CA ASN A 178 11.33 -0.46 -6.80
C ASN A 178 11.94 -1.72 -7.43
N THR A 179 11.11 -2.65 -7.90
CA THR A 179 11.57 -4.00 -8.29
C THR A 179 11.44 -4.30 -9.78
N GLY A 180 10.59 -3.58 -10.49
CA GLY A 180 10.19 -3.90 -11.86
C GLY A 180 9.26 -5.12 -11.97
N LEU A 181 8.82 -5.70 -10.85
CA LEU A 181 7.93 -6.86 -10.82
C LEU A 181 6.46 -6.42 -10.78
N LEU A 182 5.56 -7.27 -11.28
CA LEU A 182 4.12 -7.06 -11.16
C LEU A 182 3.64 -7.46 -9.75
N PRO A 183 2.62 -6.78 -9.21
CA PRO A 183 2.07 -7.10 -7.91
C PRO A 183 1.31 -8.43 -7.90
N LEU A 184 1.00 -8.92 -6.71
CA LEU A 184 0.18 -10.12 -6.52
C LEU A 184 -1.20 -9.95 -7.17
N LYS A 185 -1.76 -11.06 -7.64
CA LYS A 185 -3.14 -11.07 -8.14
C LYS A 185 -4.15 -10.71 -7.05
N SER A 186 -3.89 -11.12 -5.81
CA SER A 186 -4.70 -10.85 -4.63
C SER A 186 -3.81 -10.66 -3.40
N GLY A 187 -4.18 -9.71 -2.53
CA GLY A 187 -3.38 -9.26 -1.39
C GLY A 187 -2.23 -8.34 -1.81
N ALA A 188 -1.57 -7.73 -0.83
CA ALA A 188 -0.46 -6.82 -1.04
C ALA A 188 0.89 -7.48 -0.79
N VAL A 189 1.86 -7.24 -1.66
CA VAL A 189 3.25 -7.71 -1.47
C VAL A 189 3.81 -7.17 -0.16
N ALA A 190 3.57 -5.90 0.14
CA ALA A 190 4.08 -5.23 1.33
C ALA A 190 3.60 -5.84 2.66
N THR A 191 2.52 -6.64 2.66
CA THR A 191 2.00 -7.31 3.86
C THR A 191 2.22 -8.80 3.89
N ARG A 192 2.58 -9.41 2.76
CA ARG A 192 2.76 -10.87 2.65
C ARG A 192 4.20 -11.31 2.46
N TYR A 193 5.01 -10.44 1.91
CA TYR A 193 6.38 -10.71 1.49
C TYR A 193 7.30 -9.52 1.80
N ASP A 194 7.09 -8.89 2.95
CA ASP A 194 7.87 -7.75 3.44
C ASP A 194 9.26 -8.12 3.95
N ASP A 195 9.51 -9.41 4.16
CA ASP A 195 10.78 -9.99 4.60
C ASP A 195 11.64 -10.56 3.45
N VAL A 196 11.18 -10.46 2.20
CA VAL A 196 11.91 -10.96 1.02
C VAL A 196 13.04 -10.01 0.63
N ASP A 197 14.21 -10.54 0.35
CA ASP A 197 15.34 -9.77 -0.15
C ASP A 197 15.19 -9.46 -1.66
N TYR A 198 14.51 -8.35 -1.97
CA TYR A 198 14.24 -7.94 -3.37
C TYR A 198 15.49 -7.38 -4.05
N TYR A 199 15.67 -7.73 -5.33
CA TYR A 199 16.48 -6.89 -6.21
C TYR A 199 15.72 -5.59 -6.49
N SER A 200 16.33 -4.45 -6.21
CA SER A 200 15.65 -3.15 -6.26
C SER A 200 16.52 -2.04 -6.83
N ILE A 201 15.88 -0.96 -7.27
CA ILE A 201 16.57 0.25 -7.71
C ILE A 201 17.42 0.86 -6.57
N ALA A 202 16.94 0.84 -5.32
CA ALA A 202 17.69 1.33 -4.17
C ALA A 202 18.99 0.55 -3.99
N LYS A 203 18.94 -0.81 -3.99
CA LYS A 203 20.13 -1.66 -3.89
C LYS A 203 21.08 -1.47 -5.08
N ALA A 204 20.54 -1.31 -6.29
CA ALA A 204 21.36 -1.09 -7.48
C ALA A 204 22.13 0.24 -7.40
N LEU A 205 21.49 1.31 -6.94
CA LEU A 205 22.10 2.62 -6.76
C LEU A 205 23.10 2.65 -5.60
N LYS A 206 22.82 1.95 -4.49
CA LYS A 206 23.75 1.82 -3.36
C LYS A 206 25.09 1.20 -3.78
N ARG A 207 25.10 0.23 -4.72
CA ARG A 207 26.35 -0.30 -5.29
C ARG A 207 27.19 0.77 -6.00
N ARG A 208 26.60 1.93 -6.33
CA ARG A 208 27.23 3.10 -6.93
C ARG A 208 27.40 4.25 -5.93
N ASN A 209 27.43 3.96 -4.64
CA ASN A 209 27.61 4.90 -3.52
C ASN A 209 26.49 5.95 -3.38
N TYR A 210 25.25 5.65 -3.83
CA TYR A 210 24.10 6.47 -3.55
C TYR A 210 23.59 6.22 -2.13
N THR A 211 23.08 7.28 -1.50
CA THR A 211 22.24 7.16 -0.29
C THR A 211 20.78 7.04 -0.74
N ALA A 212 20.10 5.99 -0.32
CA ALA A 212 18.71 5.73 -0.67
C ALA A 212 17.78 6.03 0.52
N VAL A 213 16.81 6.92 0.35
CA VAL A 213 15.88 7.36 1.40
C VAL A 213 14.44 7.23 0.92
N ASN A 214 13.61 6.57 1.72
CA ASN A 214 12.16 6.55 1.55
C ASN A 214 11.51 7.54 2.53
N MET A 215 10.58 8.36 2.06
CA MET A 215 9.84 9.31 2.88
C MET A 215 8.35 9.22 2.57
N THR A 216 7.53 9.11 3.61
CA THR A 216 6.08 9.01 3.50
C THR A 216 5.36 9.88 4.52
N VAL A 217 4.17 10.35 4.18
CA VAL A 217 3.28 11.04 5.11
C VAL A 217 2.65 10.07 6.12
N ASP A 218 2.51 8.81 5.75
CA ASP A 218 1.91 7.76 6.57
C ASP A 218 2.86 7.24 7.65
N GLY A 219 2.30 6.55 8.64
CA GLY A 219 3.11 5.86 9.65
C GLY A 219 3.79 4.60 9.11
N ASN A 220 4.90 4.22 9.73
CA ASN A 220 5.74 3.08 9.35
C ASN A 220 4.98 1.75 9.24
N ASN A 221 3.97 1.57 10.05
CA ASN A 221 3.13 0.38 10.04
C ASN A 221 2.03 0.40 8.96
N TYR A 222 1.89 1.50 8.20
CA TYR A 222 1.00 1.55 7.06
C TYR A 222 1.68 0.87 5.86
N TRP A 223 1.07 -0.16 5.29
CA TRP A 223 1.68 -1.01 4.27
C TRP A 223 3.05 -1.57 4.68
N ASN A 224 3.28 -1.83 5.97
CA ASN A 224 4.54 -2.31 6.54
C ASN A 224 5.76 -1.54 6.00
N GLN A 225 5.65 -0.19 5.96
CA GLN A 225 6.68 0.67 5.36
C GLN A 225 8.05 0.50 6.01
N ALA A 226 8.10 0.18 7.30
CA ALA A 226 9.35 -0.08 8.00
C ALA A 226 10.08 -1.30 7.40
N GLU A 227 9.36 -2.43 7.30
CA GLU A 227 9.89 -3.72 6.88
C GLU A 227 10.16 -3.73 5.38
N ILE A 228 9.18 -3.31 4.57
CA ILE A 228 9.31 -3.33 3.10
C ILE A 228 10.39 -2.37 2.60
N SER A 229 10.64 -1.25 3.28
CA SER A 229 11.74 -0.35 2.95
C SER A 229 13.10 -0.99 3.17
N VAL A 230 13.25 -1.81 4.22
CA VAL A 230 14.45 -2.63 4.44
C VAL A 230 14.60 -3.68 3.34
N ALA A 231 13.52 -4.36 2.98
CA ALA A 231 13.49 -5.35 1.91
C ALA A 231 13.91 -4.75 0.56
N TYR A 232 13.51 -3.51 0.26
CA TYR A 232 13.99 -2.76 -0.92
C TYR A 232 15.41 -2.23 -0.75
N GLY A 233 15.98 -2.20 0.46
CA GLY A 233 17.36 -1.78 0.73
C GLY A 233 17.55 -0.29 0.87
N TYR A 234 16.53 0.47 1.28
CA TYR A 234 16.69 1.87 1.67
C TYR A 234 17.57 1.99 2.92
N ASP A 235 18.40 3.04 2.99
CA ASP A 235 19.23 3.35 4.16
C ASP A 235 18.42 3.98 5.28
N GLN A 236 17.38 4.72 4.92
CA GLN A 236 16.47 5.38 5.84
C GLN A 236 15.04 5.28 5.35
N ASN A 237 14.13 4.99 6.28
CA ASN A 237 12.70 5.16 6.08
C ASN A 237 12.21 6.22 7.07
N ILE A 238 11.60 7.29 6.56
CA ILE A 238 11.19 8.45 7.33
C ILE A 238 9.69 8.59 7.21
N ASP A 239 9.01 8.42 8.33
CA ASP A 239 7.56 8.51 8.45
C ASP A 239 7.12 9.68 9.34
N ARG A 240 5.83 9.96 9.39
CA ARG A 240 5.16 10.88 10.33
C ARG A 240 5.97 12.13 10.65
N LEU A 241 6.31 12.88 9.66
CA LEU A 241 7.27 13.97 9.69
C LEU A 241 6.97 15.14 10.66
N GLY A 242 5.94 15.05 11.51
CA GLY A 242 5.57 16.15 12.37
C GLY A 242 4.94 15.78 13.73
N GLY A 243 4.88 14.49 14.10
CA GLY A 243 4.32 14.07 15.41
C GLY A 243 2.82 14.35 15.61
N GLY A 244 2.11 14.82 14.58
CA GLY A 244 0.68 15.11 14.57
C GLY A 244 -0.15 14.08 13.79
N THR A 245 -1.47 14.21 13.88
CA THR A 245 -2.42 13.26 13.27
C THR A 245 -2.59 13.41 11.76
N SER A 246 -2.10 14.47 11.14
CA SER A 246 -2.09 14.64 9.68
C SER A 246 -0.84 15.40 9.23
N VAL A 247 0.02 14.73 8.50
CA VAL A 247 1.15 15.36 7.80
C VAL A 247 0.72 15.62 6.37
N THR A 248 0.83 16.87 5.93
CA THR A 248 0.49 17.25 4.56
C THR A 248 1.66 17.03 3.61
N ASP A 249 1.36 16.96 2.33
CA ASP A 249 2.38 16.83 1.29
C ASP A 249 3.37 18.01 1.30
N SER A 250 2.94 19.23 1.68
CA SER A 250 3.85 20.37 1.82
C SER A 250 4.91 20.12 2.89
N VAL A 251 4.54 19.54 4.05
CA VAL A 251 5.50 19.19 5.10
C VAL A 251 6.46 18.09 4.62
N LEU A 252 5.97 17.10 3.86
CA LEU A 252 6.82 16.09 3.25
C LEU A 252 7.86 16.72 2.33
N MET A 253 7.44 17.63 1.45
CA MET A 253 8.33 18.30 0.49
C MET A 253 9.32 19.23 1.19
N GLU A 254 8.90 20.01 2.18
CA GLU A 254 9.79 20.84 2.99
C GLU A 254 10.89 20.03 3.68
N ARG A 255 10.52 18.92 4.32
CA ARG A 255 11.49 18.02 4.97
C ARG A 255 12.42 17.33 3.98
N ALA A 256 11.90 16.92 2.82
CA ALA A 256 12.74 16.36 1.76
C ALA A 256 13.76 17.38 1.27
N ILE A 257 13.35 18.62 1.02
CA ILE A 257 14.24 19.71 0.59
C ILE A 257 15.31 20.01 1.66
N GLU A 258 14.95 20.09 2.94
CA GLU A 258 15.91 20.28 4.04
C GLU A 258 16.98 19.18 4.05
N LYS A 259 16.59 17.92 3.90
CA LYS A 259 17.54 16.80 3.87
C LYS A 259 18.40 16.78 2.61
N ILE A 260 17.80 17.02 1.45
CA ILE A 260 18.51 17.07 0.16
C ILE A 260 19.59 18.16 0.17
N LYS A 261 19.31 19.35 0.73
CA LYS A 261 20.27 20.46 0.81
C LYS A 261 21.57 20.14 1.57
N VAL A 262 21.51 19.22 2.52
CA VAL A 262 22.68 18.82 3.32
C VAL A 262 23.31 17.50 2.88
N GLN A 263 22.73 16.82 1.90
CA GLN A 263 23.19 15.54 1.40
C GLN A 263 24.50 15.71 0.61
N LYS A 264 25.55 14.98 1.01
CA LYS A 264 26.89 15.10 0.40
C LYS A 264 27.18 14.08 -0.69
N THR A 265 26.51 12.92 -0.65
CA THR A 265 26.65 11.83 -1.63
C THR A 265 25.59 11.95 -2.70
N PRO A 266 25.75 11.34 -3.88
CA PRO A 266 24.63 11.12 -4.79
C PRO A 266 23.50 10.41 -4.06
N PHE A 267 22.26 10.76 -4.34
CA PHE A 267 21.12 10.26 -3.58
C PHE A 267 19.98 9.77 -4.48
N PHE A 268 19.22 8.85 -3.91
CA PHE A 268 17.92 8.41 -4.38
C PHE A 268 16.90 8.67 -3.27
N TYR A 269 15.95 9.56 -3.53
CA TYR A 269 14.82 9.81 -2.64
C TYR A 269 13.53 9.32 -3.27
N GLN A 270 12.79 8.47 -2.57
CA GLN A 270 11.40 8.15 -2.87
C GLN A 270 10.52 8.96 -1.93
N LEU A 271 9.59 9.73 -2.49
CA LEU A 271 8.62 10.55 -1.77
C LEU A 271 7.22 10.05 -2.09
N ILE A 272 6.43 9.75 -1.06
CA ILE A 272 5.07 9.22 -1.23
C ILE A 272 4.10 10.22 -0.62
N THR A 273 3.29 10.84 -1.46
CA THR A 273 2.30 11.83 -1.04
C THR A 273 1.04 11.15 -0.50
N GLY A 274 0.21 11.88 0.23
CA GLY A 274 -1.00 11.32 0.84
C GLY A 274 -2.17 12.31 0.93
N THR A 275 -1.95 13.63 0.78
CA THR A 275 -3.01 14.64 0.94
C THR A 275 -4.18 14.41 -0.01
N SER A 276 -3.92 13.90 -1.21
CA SER A 276 -4.94 13.59 -2.21
C SER A 276 -5.62 12.23 -2.04
N HIS A 277 -5.44 11.57 -0.88
CA HIS A 277 -6.13 10.32 -0.58
C HIS A 277 -7.63 10.53 -0.38
N LYS A 278 -8.44 9.57 -0.86
CA LYS A 278 -9.89 9.54 -0.60
C LYS A 278 -10.16 9.53 0.92
N PRO A 279 -11.18 10.24 1.42
CA PRO A 279 -12.40 10.69 0.73
C PRO A 279 -12.39 12.14 0.21
N TYR A 280 -11.28 12.86 0.14
CA TYR A 280 -11.15 14.23 -0.39
C TYR A 280 -11.97 15.28 0.39
N ASN A 281 -12.18 15.08 1.69
CA ASN A 281 -13.12 15.88 2.48
C ASN A 281 -12.57 17.24 2.88
N GLU A 282 -11.25 17.39 2.89
CA GLU A 282 -10.60 18.55 3.48
C GLU A 282 -9.61 19.18 2.49
N PRO A 283 -10.11 19.97 1.54
CA PRO A 283 -9.21 20.85 0.81
C PRO A 283 -8.59 21.82 1.82
N TYR A 284 -7.29 21.72 2.02
CA TYR A 284 -6.54 22.59 2.94
C TYR A 284 -6.62 24.07 2.54
N ARG A 285 -6.89 24.32 1.27
CA ARG A 285 -7.12 25.66 0.74
C ARG A 285 -8.10 25.59 -0.42
N LYS A 286 -9.25 26.22 -0.24
CA LYS A 286 -10.21 26.36 -1.35
C LYS A 286 -9.71 27.35 -2.40
N THR A 287 -9.85 26.97 -3.65
CA THR A 287 -9.51 27.75 -4.83
C THR A 287 -10.78 28.07 -5.62
N LYS A 288 -10.63 28.64 -6.81
CA LYS A 288 -11.77 28.87 -7.73
C LYS A 288 -12.36 27.54 -8.24
N LEU A 289 -11.63 26.42 -8.16
CA LEU A 289 -12.09 25.10 -8.58
C LEU A 289 -13.33 24.64 -7.80
N SER A 290 -13.52 25.12 -6.55
CA SER A 290 -14.74 24.87 -5.78
C SER A 290 -16.00 25.41 -6.43
N GLY A 291 -15.86 26.39 -7.33
CA GLY A 291 -16.94 26.99 -8.12
C GLY A 291 -17.33 26.21 -9.38
N ALA A 292 -16.67 25.10 -9.70
CA ALA A 292 -16.98 24.22 -10.82
C ALA A 292 -18.26 23.40 -10.58
N THR A 293 -19.40 24.06 -10.47
CA THR A 293 -20.69 23.50 -10.03
C THR A 293 -21.30 22.49 -11.01
N GLU A 294 -20.77 22.37 -12.21
CA GLU A 294 -21.09 21.32 -13.18
C GLU A 294 -20.66 19.93 -12.73
N PHE A 295 -19.75 19.84 -11.73
CA PHE A 295 -19.28 18.59 -11.17
C PHE A 295 -19.88 18.30 -9.80
N PRO A 296 -20.07 17.00 -9.44
CA PRO A 296 -20.39 16.59 -8.06
C PRO A 296 -19.37 17.12 -7.05
N GLU A 297 -19.80 17.30 -5.81
CA GLU A 297 -18.95 17.83 -4.72
C GLU A 297 -17.67 17.02 -4.54
N GLU A 298 -17.76 15.68 -4.58
CA GLU A 298 -16.58 14.79 -4.45
C GLU A 298 -15.52 15.07 -5.54
N VAL A 299 -15.96 15.35 -6.78
CA VAL A 299 -15.05 15.68 -7.89
C VAL A 299 -14.41 17.05 -7.69
N ARG A 300 -15.17 18.03 -7.22
CA ARG A 300 -14.62 19.36 -6.89
C ARG A 300 -13.59 19.26 -5.76
N ASN A 301 -13.91 18.54 -4.71
CA ASN A 301 -12.98 18.29 -3.59
C ASN A 301 -11.71 17.57 -4.08
N TYR A 302 -11.84 16.59 -4.97
CA TYR A 302 -10.72 15.93 -5.60
C TYR A 302 -9.83 16.93 -6.37
N MET A 303 -10.41 17.79 -7.20
CA MET A 303 -9.65 18.82 -7.91
C MET A 303 -8.90 19.77 -6.97
N GLU A 304 -9.54 20.15 -5.85
CA GLU A 304 -8.93 21.03 -4.84
C GLU A 304 -7.74 20.37 -4.13
N VAL A 305 -7.86 19.10 -3.72
CA VAL A 305 -6.74 18.41 -3.03
C VAL A 305 -5.60 18.11 -3.99
N ILE A 306 -5.88 17.74 -5.24
CA ILE A 306 -4.85 17.56 -6.27
C ILE A 306 -4.16 18.89 -6.59
N HIS A 307 -4.90 19.98 -6.69
CA HIS A 307 -4.32 21.30 -6.89
C HIS A 307 -3.34 21.64 -5.76
N TYR A 308 -3.75 21.42 -4.52
CA TYR A 308 -2.89 21.63 -3.35
C TYR A 308 -1.62 20.76 -3.40
N THR A 309 -1.74 19.49 -3.75
CA THR A 309 -0.59 18.57 -3.87
C THR A 309 0.37 18.98 -4.98
N CYS A 310 -0.14 19.68 -5.99
CA CYS A 310 0.62 20.11 -7.17
C CYS A 310 1.11 21.57 -7.10
N LEU A 311 0.96 22.28 -5.99
CA LEU A 311 1.52 23.61 -5.75
C LEU A 311 2.94 23.53 -5.24
#